data_a11552ee88f80ba70f2875579f94bded
#
_entry.id   a11552ee88f80ba70f2875579f94bded
#
_cell.length_a   1.000
_cell.length_b   1.000
_cell.length_c   1.000
_cell.angle_alpha   90.00
_cell.angle_beta   90.00
_cell.angle_gamma   90.00
#
_symmetry.space_group_name_H-M   'P 1'
#
loop_
_entity.id
_entity.type
_entity.pdbx_description
1 polymer ?
#
loop_
_entity_poly.entity_id
_entity_poly.type
_entity_poly.pdbx_seq_one_letter_code
_entity_poly.pdbx_strand_id
1 'polypeptide(L)'
;MADYDNTNRYLGKKFPKRWAAEQRFFASWAQDESGCWNWLGSLATAGYGRIKAGNKMVRAHRYSWMAANGRDIPVGMVVCHSCDNRRCVNPAHLFIGTVADNVADCVSKGRHARGERLAHPRARGEKNGNSRLTLEQVNSIKADGRPQRVIAAEHGVSQAAIWGIKSGRIWT
;
A
#
# COMPACT_ATOMS: atom_id res chain seq x y z
N MET A 1 -33.42 -13.06 12.80
CA MET A 1 -32.52 -12.51 11.76
C MET A 1 -33.43 -11.96 10.69
N ALA A 2 -33.44 -10.65 10.50
CA ALA A 2 -34.23 -10.07 9.43
C ALA A 2 -33.56 -10.45 8.10
N ASP A 3 -34.32 -11.09 7.21
CA ASP A 3 -33.90 -11.35 5.83
C ASP A 3 -33.65 -9.99 5.14
N TYR A 4 -32.37 -9.58 5.15
CA TYR A 4 -31.96 -8.44 4.35
C TYR A 4 -31.88 -8.90 2.89
N ASP A 5 -32.98 -8.68 2.18
CA ASP A 5 -33.01 -8.75 0.72
C ASP A 5 -31.96 -7.77 0.19
N ASN A 6 -30.84 -8.33 -0.29
CA ASN A 6 -29.67 -7.62 -0.80
C ASN A 6 -29.92 -7.11 -2.24
N THR A 7 -31.15 -6.74 -2.57
CA THR A 7 -31.44 -6.07 -3.81
C THR A 7 -30.85 -4.66 -3.75
N ASN A 8 -29.79 -4.46 -4.43
CA ASN A 8 -28.99 -3.31 -4.87
C ASN A 8 -29.71 -1.93 -4.93
N ARG A 9 -30.67 -1.68 -4.03
CA ARG A 9 -31.59 -0.52 -4.05
C ARG A 9 -30.88 0.82 -3.88
N TYR A 10 -29.60 0.84 -3.44
CA TYR A 10 -28.86 2.06 -3.09
C TYR A 10 -27.52 2.24 -3.81
N LEU A 11 -27.22 1.45 -4.84
CA LEU A 11 -26.03 1.67 -5.67
C LEU A 11 -26.03 3.08 -6.26
N GLY A 12 -25.01 3.86 -5.89
CA GLY A 12 -24.85 5.23 -6.38
C GLY A 12 -25.78 6.28 -5.77
N LYS A 13 -26.71 5.92 -4.86
CA LYS A 13 -27.60 6.87 -4.17
C LYS A 13 -27.05 7.28 -2.81
N LYS A 14 -27.35 8.53 -2.38
CA LYS A 14 -27.04 8.98 -1.03
C LYS A 14 -27.99 8.33 -0.04
N PHE A 15 -27.45 7.71 1.01
CA PHE A 15 -28.26 7.19 2.11
C PHE A 15 -29.00 8.29 2.86
N PRO A 16 -30.20 8.01 3.39
CA PRO A 16 -30.88 8.93 4.30
C PRO A 16 -29.95 9.31 5.47
N LYS A 17 -29.86 10.60 5.78
CA LYS A 17 -28.99 11.13 6.85
C LYS A 17 -29.20 10.47 8.22
N ARG A 18 -30.42 9.96 8.47
CA ARG A 18 -30.85 9.31 9.71
C ARG A 18 -30.39 7.85 9.86
N TRP A 19 -29.87 7.23 8.78
CA TRP A 19 -29.47 5.82 8.86
C TRP A 19 -28.26 5.62 9.75
N ALA A 20 -28.36 4.64 10.67
CA ALA A 20 -27.24 4.19 11.48
C ALA A 20 -26.13 3.59 10.59
N ALA A 21 -24.90 3.51 11.13
CA ALA A 21 -23.77 2.94 10.41
C ALA A 21 -24.04 1.49 9.96
N GLU A 22 -24.75 0.73 10.78
CA GLU A 22 -25.13 -0.64 10.50
C GLU A 22 -26.04 -0.75 9.27
N GLN A 23 -27.10 0.03 9.20
CA GLN A 23 -28.02 0.05 8.05
C GLN A 23 -27.28 0.42 6.76
N ARG A 24 -26.37 1.41 6.81
CA ARG A 24 -25.54 1.79 5.67
C ARG A 24 -24.57 0.67 5.29
N PHE A 25 -24.03 -0.06 6.27
CA PHE A 25 -23.15 -1.19 6.02
C PHE A 25 -23.87 -2.28 5.23
N PHE A 26 -25.01 -2.75 5.71
CA PHE A 26 -25.77 -3.83 5.05
C PHE A 26 -26.28 -3.44 3.65
N ALA A 27 -26.53 -2.16 3.40
CA ALA A 27 -26.95 -1.67 2.09
C ALA A 27 -25.79 -1.37 1.12
N SER A 28 -24.54 -1.62 1.52
CA SER A 28 -23.35 -1.19 0.76
C SER A 28 -22.45 -2.32 0.30
N TRP A 29 -22.93 -3.54 0.23
CA TRP A 29 -22.16 -4.66 -0.33
C TRP A 29 -23.08 -5.60 -1.12
N ALA A 30 -22.49 -6.39 -2.02
CA ALA A 30 -23.14 -7.47 -2.73
C ALA A 30 -22.26 -8.71 -2.69
N GLN A 31 -22.89 -9.89 -2.59
CA GLN A 31 -22.20 -11.16 -2.62
C GLN A 31 -21.91 -11.57 -4.07
N ASP A 32 -20.70 -12.08 -4.31
CA ASP A 32 -20.34 -12.71 -5.58
C ASP A 32 -20.31 -14.24 -5.47
N GLU A 33 -20.02 -14.91 -6.59
CA GLU A 33 -19.95 -16.38 -6.68
C GLU A 33 -18.87 -17.01 -5.78
N SER A 34 -17.84 -16.26 -5.42
CA SER A 34 -16.77 -16.70 -4.50
C SER A 34 -17.19 -16.62 -3.02
N GLY A 35 -18.40 -16.14 -2.73
CA GLY A 35 -18.89 -15.88 -1.37
C GLY A 35 -18.34 -14.58 -0.77
N CYS A 36 -17.56 -13.80 -1.50
CA CYS A 36 -17.12 -12.49 -1.05
C CYS A 36 -18.29 -11.50 -1.02
N TRP A 37 -18.39 -10.72 0.05
CA TRP A 37 -19.29 -9.56 0.13
C TRP A 37 -18.53 -8.32 -0.35
N ASN A 38 -18.67 -7.99 -1.62
CA ASN A 38 -17.95 -6.90 -2.24
C ASN A 38 -18.51 -5.54 -1.84
N TRP A 39 -17.69 -4.71 -1.21
CA TRP A 39 -18.05 -3.36 -0.83
C TRP A 39 -18.33 -2.47 -2.03
N LEU A 40 -19.51 -1.86 -2.06
CA LEU A 40 -20.00 -1.00 -3.15
C LEU A 40 -19.94 0.48 -2.81
N GLY A 41 -19.64 0.83 -1.55
CA GLY A 41 -19.51 2.20 -1.08
C GLY A 41 -18.13 2.81 -1.39
N SER A 42 -17.82 3.95 -0.75
CA SER A 42 -16.56 4.67 -0.99
C SER A 42 -15.33 3.83 -0.64
N LEU A 43 -14.27 4.01 -1.43
CA LEU A 43 -12.98 3.32 -1.25
C LEU A 43 -11.91 4.28 -0.72
N ALA A 44 -10.95 3.73 0.03
CA ALA A 44 -9.69 4.38 0.36
C ALA A 44 -8.67 4.18 -0.75
N THR A 45 -7.58 4.96 -0.75
CA THR A 45 -6.50 4.95 -1.77
C THR A 45 -5.95 3.55 -2.05
N ALA A 46 -5.90 2.67 -1.04
CA ALA A 46 -5.41 1.30 -1.20
C ALA A 46 -6.49 0.30 -1.67
N GLY A 47 -7.67 0.77 -2.10
CA GLY A 47 -8.77 -0.08 -2.58
C GLY A 47 -9.64 -0.72 -1.49
N TYR A 48 -9.45 -0.37 -0.23
CA TYR A 48 -10.28 -0.85 0.87
C TYR A 48 -11.55 -0.02 1.01
N GLY A 49 -12.69 -0.67 1.30
CA GLY A 49 -13.94 0.00 1.64
C GLY A 49 -13.81 0.94 2.85
N ARG A 50 -14.55 2.05 2.84
CA ARG A 50 -14.66 2.99 3.96
C ARG A 50 -16.11 3.20 4.35
N ILE A 51 -16.37 3.25 5.66
CA ILE A 51 -17.68 3.60 6.21
C ILE A 51 -17.52 4.61 7.35
N LYS A 52 -18.46 5.54 7.46
CA LYS A 52 -18.54 6.46 8.60
C LYS A 52 -19.29 5.78 9.74
N ALA A 53 -18.60 5.48 10.84
CA ALA A 53 -19.16 4.96 12.08
C ALA A 53 -19.04 6.04 13.15
N GLY A 54 -20.17 6.57 13.60
CA GLY A 54 -20.20 7.78 14.43
C GLY A 54 -19.53 8.95 13.71
N ASN A 55 -18.57 9.60 14.38
CA ASN A 55 -17.79 10.72 13.82
C ASN A 55 -16.49 10.31 13.13
N LYS A 56 -16.19 9.00 13.06
CA LYS A 56 -14.93 8.49 12.50
C LYS A 56 -15.16 7.75 11.19
N MET A 57 -14.20 7.88 10.26
CA MET A 57 -14.12 7.02 9.08
C MET A 57 -13.32 5.78 9.45
N VAL A 58 -13.92 4.61 9.26
CA VAL A 58 -13.28 3.32 9.50
C VAL A 58 -13.23 2.50 8.22
N ARG A 59 -12.34 1.53 8.15
CA ARG A 59 -12.32 0.57 7.04
C ARG A 59 -13.50 -0.38 7.15
N ALA A 60 -14.22 -0.62 6.05
CA ALA A 60 -15.45 -1.39 6.05
C ALA A 60 -15.25 -2.84 6.54
N HIS A 61 -14.16 -3.52 6.16
CA HIS A 61 -13.84 -4.87 6.64
C HIS A 61 -13.56 -4.89 8.17
N ARG A 62 -12.92 -3.84 8.72
CA ARG A 62 -12.71 -3.73 10.17
C ARG A 62 -14.03 -3.54 10.90
N TYR A 63 -14.91 -2.69 10.36
CA TYR A 63 -16.27 -2.51 10.87
C TYR A 63 -17.04 -3.83 10.87
N SER A 64 -17.00 -4.56 9.75
CA SER A 64 -17.62 -5.87 9.61
C SER A 64 -17.15 -6.86 10.67
N TRP A 65 -15.82 -6.96 10.85
CA TRP A 65 -15.25 -7.86 11.84
C TRP A 65 -15.69 -7.50 13.28
N MET A 66 -15.64 -6.23 13.65
CA MET A 66 -16.09 -5.76 14.97
C MET A 66 -17.57 -6.02 15.20
N ALA A 67 -18.43 -5.75 14.21
CA ALA A 67 -19.87 -5.98 14.29
C ALA A 67 -20.19 -7.49 14.48
N ALA A 68 -19.51 -8.36 13.73
CA ALA A 68 -19.72 -9.80 13.81
C ALA A 68 -19.23 -10.43 15.14
N ASN A 69 -18.18 -9.85 15.74
CA ASN A 69 -17.56 -10.39 16.95
C ASN A 69 -18.02 -9.66 18.23
N GLY A 70 -18.81 -8.58 18.13
CA GLY A 70 -19.30 -7.81 19.28
C GLY A 70 -18.19 -7.17 20.13
N ARG A 71 -17.00 -6.99 19.59
CA ARG A 71 -15.84 -6.44 20.31
C ARG A 71 -14.90 -5.66 19.40
N ASP A 72 -14.11 -4.79 20.00
CA ASP A 72 -13.07 -4.03 19.30
C ASP A 72 -11.89 -4.93 18.89
N ILE A 73 -11.15 -4.47 17.89
CA ILE A 73 -9.90 -5.11 17.45
C ILE A 73 -8.83 -4.83 18.51
N PRO A 74 -8.19 -5.86 19.10
CA PRO A 74 -7.16 -5.67 20.10
C PRO A 74 -6.00 -4.81 19.59
N VAL A 75 -5.36 -4.09 20.52
CA VAL A 75 -4.19 -3.26 20.20
C VAL A 75 -3.08 -4.14 19.61
N GLY A 76 -2.45 -3.66 18.55
CA GLY A 76 -1.41 -4.39 17.82
C GLY A 76 -1.91 -5.42 16.82
N MET A 77 -3.23 -5.69 16.77
CA MET A 77 -3.82 -6.62 15.80
C MET A 77 -4.37 -5.89 14.57
N VAL A 78 -4.36 -6.58 13.45
CA VAL A 78 -4.95 -6.14 12.17
C VAL A 78 -5.99 -7.15 11.70
N VAL A 79 -6.97 -6.66 10.93
CA VAL A 79 -7.95 -7.52 10.26
C VAL A 79 -7.42 -7.85 8.88
N CYS A 80 -7.24 -9.12 8.60
CA CYS A 80 -6.71 -9.69 7.37
C CYS A 80 -7.81 -10.38 6.57
N HIS A 81 -7.60 -10.54 5.26
CA HIS A 81 -8.49 -11.26 4.36
C HIS A 81 -7.90 -12.63 4.02
N SER A 82 -8.64 -13.70 4.27
CA SER A 82 -8.29 -15.03 3.75
C SER A 82 -8.48 -15.14 2.23
N CYS A 83 -9.45 -14.39 1.69
CA CYS A 83 -9.79 -14.34 0.25
C CYS A 83 -8.96 -13.37 -0.58
N ASP A 84 -8.05 -12.59 0.03
CA ASP A 84 -7.20 -11.57 -0.62
C ASP A 84 -7.94 -10.41 -1.33
N ASN A 85 -9.24 -10.39 -1.26
CA ASN A 85 -10.06 -9.35 -1.85
C ASN A 85 -10.20 -8.15 -0.89
N ARG A 86 -9.54 -7.03 -1.21
CA ARG A 86 -9.53 -5.81 -0.38
C ARG A 86 -10.91 -5.17 -0.22
N ARG A 87 -11.84 -5.47 -1.11
CA ARG A 87 -13.22 -4.97 -1.06
C ARG A 87 -14.14 -5.90 -0.29
N CYS A 88 -13.71 -7.12 0.04
CA CYS A 88 -14.52 -8.07 0.77
C CYS A 88 -14.76 -7.59 2.20
N VAL A 89 -16.02 -7.67 2.62
CA VAL A 89 -16.45 -7.36 3.99
C VAL A 89 -17.17 -8.55 4.63
N ASN A 90 -17.09 -9.76 4.03
CA ASN A 90 -17.68 -10.97 4.61
C ASN A 90 -16.89 -11.37 5.87
N PRO A 91 -17.52 -11.42 7.08
CA PRO A 91 -16.85 -11.79 8.31
C PRO A 91 -16.19 -13.17 8.27
N ALA A 92 -16.76 -14.12 7.52
CA ALA A 92 -16.20 -15.48 7.35
C ALA A 92 -14.86 -15.47 6.58
N HIS A 93 -14.59 -14.41 5.79
CA HIS A 93 -13.35 -14.22 5.06
C HIS A 93 -12.35 -13.31 5.78
N LEU A 94 -12.64 -12.93 7.04
CA LEU A 94 -11.83 -12.02 7.85
C LEU A 94 -11.31 -12.72 9.09
N PHE A 95 -10.04 -12.55 9.37
CA PHE A 95 -9.41 -13.00 10.60
C PHE A 95 -8.56 -11.87 11.21
N ILE A 96 -8.30 -11.97 12.51
CA ILE A 96 -7.34 -11.06 13.17
C ILE A 96 -6.00 -11.74 13.35
N GLY A 97 -4.95 -11.00 13.21
CA GLY A 97 -3.59 -11.45 13.41
C GLY A 97 -2.67 -10.26 13.64
N THR A 98 -1.42 -10.54 13.95
CA THR A 98 -0.37 -9.52 13.99
C THR A 98 0.02 -9.09 12.58
N VAL A 99 0.82 -8.02 12.47
CA VAL A 99 1.43 -7.64 11.18
C VAL A 99 2.32 -8.77 10.66
N ALA A 100 3.00 -9.51 11.54
CA ALA A 100 3.83 -10.66 11.17
C ALA A 100 3.00 -11.79 10.55
N ASP A 101 1.84 -12.11 11.14
CA ASP A 101 0.91 -13.12 10.60
C ASP A 101 0.41 -12.72 9.21
N ASN A 102 0.05 -11.45 9.00
CA ASN A 102 -0.37 -10.95 7.70
C ASN A 102 0.75 -11.03 6.65
N VAL A 103 2.01 -10.78 7.03
CA VAL A 103 3.16 -10.95 6.16
C VAL A 103 3.40 -12.42 5.85
N ALA A 104 3.31 -13.31 6.84
CA ALA A 104 3.46 -14.75 6.66
C ALA A 104 2.39 -15.31 5.70
N ASP A 105 1.13 -14.89 5.83
CA ASP A 105 0.06 -15.23 4.88
C ASP A 105 0.37 -14.73 3.47
N CYS A 106 0.87 -13.50 3.35
CA CYS A 106 1.29 -12.93 2.06
C CYS A 106 2.41 -13.75 1.40
N VAL A 107 3.39 -14.21 2.20
CA VAL A 107 4.52 -15.04 1.73
C VAL A 107 4.03 -16.43 1.31
N SER A 108 3.22 -17.09 2.15
CA SER A 108 2.69 -18.44 1.89
C SER A 108 1.87 -18.50 0.60
N LYS A 109 1.13 -17.45 0.31
CA LYS A 109 0.33 -17.28 -0.93
C LYS A 109 1.15 -16.77 -2.13
N GLY A 110 2.47 -16.63 -2.00
CA GLY A 110 3.35 -16.16 -3.07
C GLY A 110 3.10 -14.70 -3.52
N ARG A 111 2.38 -13.91 -2.74
CA ARG A 111 2.06 -12.49 -3.03
C ARG A 111 3.17 -11.53 -2.62
N HIS A 112 4.15 -12.02 -1.89
CA HIS A 112 5.32 -11.24 -1.51
C HIS A 112 6.07 -10.80 -2.76
N ALA A 113 6.44 -9.51 -2.84
CA ALA A 113 7.27 -8.99 -3.92
C ALA A 113 8.64 -9.69 -3.84
N ARG A 114 8.93 -10.58 -4.79
CA ARG A 114 10.23 -11.24 -4.91
C ARG A 114 11.22 -10.22 -5.48
N GLY A 115 12.52 -10.41 -5.17
CA GLY A 115 13.60 -9.50 -5.54
C GLY A 115 13.64 -9.11 -7.02
N GLU A 116 13.21 -9.98 -7.93
CA GLU A 116 13.08 -9.69 -9.37
C GLU A 116 12.06 -8.58 -9.68
N ARG A 117 10.97 -8.44 -8.90
CA ARG A 117 10.03 -7.31 -9.02
C ARG A 117 10.55 -6.02 -8.41
N LEU A 118 11.49 -6.12 -7.47
CA LEU A 118 12.18 -4.98 -6.87
C LEU A 118 13.42 -4.59 -7.67
N ALA A 119 13.88 -5.45 -8.57
CA ALA A 119 14.93 -5.18 -9.54
C ALA A 119 14.39 -4.37 -10.74
N HIS A 120 13.65 -3.27 -10.48
CA HIS A 120 13.74 -2.18 -11.41
C HIS A 120 15.19 -1.71 -11.34
N PRO A 121 15.97 -1.86 -12.43
CA PRO A 121 17.29 -1.29 -12.44
C PRO A 121 17.12 0.19 -12.14
N ARG A 122 17.48 0.59 -10.91
CA ARG A 122 17.47 2.01 -10.57
C ARG A 122 18.29 2.68 -11.63
N ALA A 123 17.68 3.63 -12.34
CA ALA A 123 18.40 4.38 -13.36
C ALA A 123 19.71 4.87 -12.75
N ARG A 124 20.83 4.42 -13.29
CA ARG A 124 22.18 4.72 -12.81
C ARG A 124 22.82 5.69 -13.78
N GLY A 125 23.81 6.42 -13.31
CA GLY A 125 24.52 7.38 -14.14
C GLY A 125 23.60 8.48 -14.68
N GLU A 126 23.77 8.89 -15.92
CA GLU A 126 22.97 9.94 -16.58
C GLU A 126 21.48 9.62 -16.66
N LYS A 127 21.11 8.35 -16.69
CA LYS A 127 19.70 7.92 -16.72
C LYS A 127 18.97 8.16 -15.40
N ASN A 128 19.70 8.46 -14.32
CA ASN A 128 19.10 8.87 -13.06
C ASN A 128 18.75 10.35 -13.14
N GLY A 129 17.45 10.69 -13.09
CA GLY A 129 16.97 12.08 -13.13
C GLY A 129 17.52 13.00 -12.03
N ASN A 130 18.12 12.45 -10.99
CA ASN A 130 18.82 13.22 -9.94
C ASN A 130 20.32 13.32 -10.17
N SER A 131 20.86 12.80 -11.29
CA SER A 131 22.28 12.90 -11.61
C SER A 131 22.63 14.34 -11.99
N ARG A 132 23.66 14.87 -11.35
CA ARG A 132 24.22 16.20 -11.68
C ARG A 132 25.41 16.12 -12.62
N LEU A 133 25.89 14.92 -12.94
CA LEU A 133 27.06 14.70 -13.77
C LEU A 133 26.69 13.92 -15.02
N THR A 134 27.34 14.23 -16.12
CA THR A 134 27.30 13.46 -17.35
C THR A 134 28.35 12.34 -17.33
N LEU A 135 28.23 11.36 -18.21
CA LEU A 135 29.21 10.28 -18.36
C LEU A 135 30.60 10.85 -18.74
N GLU A 136 30.66 11.88 -19.59
CA GLU A 136 31.87 12.55 -19.99
C GLU A 136 32.58 13.22 -18.80
N GLN A 137 31.81 13.95 -17.96
CA GLN A 137 32.34 14.56 -16.74
C GLN A 137 32.86 13.49 -15.76
N VAL A 138 32.17 12.35 -15.63
CA VAL A 138 32.63 11.25 -14.77
C VAL A 138 33.92 10.65 -15.25
N ASN A 139 34.09 10.47 -16.57
CA ASN A 139 35.34 9.96 -17.15
C ASN A 139 36.50 10.96 -16.95
N SER A 140 36.24 12.26 -17.10
CA SER A 140 37.20 13.33 -16.79
C SER A 140 37.61 13.28 -15.31
N ILE A 141 36.64 13.18 -14.37
CA ILE A 141 36.89 13.05 -12.93
C ILE A 141 37.74 11.82 -12.59
N LYS A 142 37.51 10.69 -13.23
CA LYS A 142 38.30 9.47 -13.01
C LYS A 142 39.77 9.65 -13.40
N ALA A 143 40.04 10.39 -14.47
CA ALA A 143 41.38 10.66 -14.99
C ALA A 143 42.11 11.80 -14.27
N ASP A 144 41.37 12.67 -13.56
CA ASP A 144 41.92 13.87 -12.95
C ASP A 144 42.75 13.56 -11.71
N GLY A 145 44.02 13.85 -11.69
CA GLY A 145 44.94 13.62 -10.58
C GLY A 145 44.93 14.65 -9.43
N ARG A 146 44.14 15.74 -9.61
CA ARG A 146 44.10 16.84 -8.61
C ARG A 146 43.44 16.42 -7.28
N PRO A 147 43.60 17.18 -6.22
CA PRO A 147 42.93 16.90 -4.95
C PRO A 147 41.40 16.88 -5.11
N GLN A 148 40.74 15.85 -4.53
CA GLN A 148 39.31 15.62 -4.69
C GLN A 148 38.44 16.84 -4.33
N ARG A 149 38.86 17.66 -3.35
CA ARG A 149 38.17 18.90 -2.96
C ARG A 149 38.10 19.92 -4.09
N VAL A 150 39.15 20.00 -4.91
CA VAL A 150 39.23 20.94 -6.04
C VAL A 150 38.28 20.48 -7.16
N ILE A 151 38.35 19.19 -7.48
CA ILE A 151 37.48 18.57 -8.49
C ILE A 151 35.99 18.69 -8.06
N ALA A 152 35.70 18.48 -6.77
CA ALA A 152 34.36 18.58 -6.22
C ALA A 152 33.78 20.00 -6.39
N ALA A 153 34.58 21.03 -6.10
CA ALA A 153 34.18 22.43 -6.26
C ALA A 153 33.89 22.78 -7.73
N GLU A 154 34.74 22.33 -8.64
CA GLU A 154 34.62 22.59 -10.10
C GLU A 154 33.33 21.99 -10.67
N HIS A 155 33.00 20.75 -10.25
CA HIS A 155 31.81 20.04 -10.74
C HIS A 155 30.54 20.27 -9.91
N GLY A 156 30.58 21.10 -8.87
CA GLY A 156 29.41 21.40 -8.01
C GLY A 156 28.87 20.18 -7.24
N VAL A 157 29.74 19.23 -6.90
CA VAL A 157 29.39 17.99 -6.16
C VAL A 157 30.18 17.87 -4.86
N SER A 158 29.77 16.95 -3.99
CA SER A 158 30.51 16.71 -2.74
C SER A 158 31.81 15.94 -2.97
N GLN A 159 32.80 16.16 -2.10
CA GLN A 159 34.06 15.38 -2.12
C GLN A 159 33.80 13.86 -1.99
N ALA A 160 32.79 13.47 -1.22
CA ALA A 160 32.37 12.07 -1.09
C ALA A 160 31.89 11.48 -2.43
N ALA A 161 31.21 12.29 -3.27
CA ALA A 161 30.81 11.87 -4.62
C ALA A 161 32.03 11.63 -5.52
N ILE A 162 33.04 12.52 -5.48
CA ILE A 162 34.30 12.35 -6.21
C ILE A 162 35.02 11.07 -5.76
N TRP A 163 35.10 10.85 -4.46
CA TRP A 163 35.69 9.62 -3.93
C TRP A 163 34.95 8.37 -4.42
N GLY A 164 33.62 8.39 -4.38
CA GLY A 164 32.78 7.29 -4.85
C GLY A 164 32.96 6.99 -6.34
N ILE A 165 33.15 8.01 -7.17
CA ILE A 165 33.43 7.89 -8.62
C ILE A 165 34.81 7.25 -8.83
N LYS A 166 35.86 7.79 -8.17
CA LYS A 166 37.25 7.31 -8.30
C LYS A 166 37.45 5.90 -7.76
N SER A 167 36.71 5.53 -6.69
CA SER A 167 36.73 4.20 -6.12
C SER A 167 35.86 3.16 -6.84
N GLY A 168 35.11 3.57 -7.87
CA GLY A 168 34.20 2.68 -8.60
C GLY A 168 32.95 2.25 -7.81
N ARG A 169 32.63 2.91 -6.68
CA ARG A 169 31.42 2.60 -5.90
C ARG A 169 30.14 3.14 -6.53
N ILE A 170 30.26 4.23 -7.25
CA ILE A 170 29.17 4.86 -8.03
C ILE A 170 29.66 5.07 -9.46
N TRP A 171 28.72 5.10 -10.40
CA TRP A 171 29.05 5.21 -11.82
C TRP A 171 29.87 4.02 -12.39
N THR A 172 29.45 2.81 -11.96
CA THR A 172 29.97 1.54 -12.52
C THR A 172 29.20 1.16 -13.78
#